data_0e85472d7a7020110e2aadc109a346bd
#
_entry.id   0e85472d7a7020110e2aadc109a346bd
#
_cell.length_a   1.000
_cell.length_b   1.000
_cell.length_c   1.000
_cell.angle_alpha   90.00
_cell.angle_beta   90.00
_cell.angle_gamma   90.00
#
_symmetry.space_group_name_H-M   'P 1'
#
loop_
_entity.id
_entity.type
_entity.pdbx_description
1 polymer ?
#
loop_
_entity_poly.entity_id
_entity_poly.type
_entity_poly.pdbx_seq_one_letter_code
_entity_poly.pdbx_strand_id
1 'polypeptide(L)'
;MTKQPQIYLAPFQGITTYTYREVFSKYFVGVDKLFTPFFTGKQKPNSQSKRAFEFNFTHQNGIEVVPQMLSKEPDEIAHFANFCHKKGFNEVNWNLGCPYPRVANKKRGSGMLPYPELVNEILEKVIPNIDINFSIKCRLGYFEETEILELMDVFNSYNIHELTIHARIGKQLYAGEVRIEALKKAILKSELDIVYNGDIFTSADFDNTRNNIELNNWMIGRGLLVDPFLPTKIKNMVVPELSEQKEIIYKFITDLYLAYRKKGNNKPQSIGVVKELWGFMAYSFSNPQKVFNAIKKAKSFDDYEEIVAAIFRNYDWVGSDAGLYKKHLIKN
;
A
#
# COMPACT_ATOMS: atom_id res chain seq x y z
N MET A 1 10.79 4.62 27.17
CA MET A 1 11.07 3.75 26.00
C MET A 1 10.16 4.19 24.88
N THR A 2 10.69 4.62 23.74
CA THR A 2 9.86 4.95 22.57
C THR A 2 9.19 3.69 22.09
N LYS A 3 7.85 3.74 21.91
CA LYS A 3 7.05 2.63 21.38
C LYS A 3 7.59 2.23 20.00
N GLN A 4 7.69 0.92 19.73
CA GLN A 4 8.14 0.42 18.43
C GLN A 4 7.15 0.87 17.33
N PRO A 5 7.63 1.40 16.18
CA PRO A 5 6.73 1.88 15.14
C PRO A 5 5.89 0.75 14.54
N GLN A 6 4.62 1.02 14.27
CA GLN A 6 3.74 0.14 13.52
C GLN A 6 3.91 0.41 12.03
N ILE A 7 4.17 -0.62 11.24
CA ILE A 7 4.42 -0.52 9.79
C ILE A 7 3.33 -1.25 9.03
N TYR A 8 2.65 -0.54 8.14
CA TYR A 8 1.57 -1.09 7.33
C TYR A 8 1.99 -1.17 5.85
N LEU A 9 1.67 -2.27 5.19
CA LEU A 9 1.82 -2.39 3.74
C LEU A 9 0.65 -1.68 3.06
N ALA A 10 0.94 -0.60 2.32
CA ALA A 10 -0.06 0.16 1.59
C ALA A 10 -0.75 -0.66 0.48
N PRO A 11 -2.04 -0.40 0.19
CA PRO A 11 -2.73 -1.04 -0.93
C PRO A 11 -2.19 -0.56 -2.27
N PHE A 12 -1.79 -1.50 -3.13
CA PHE A 12 -1.42 -1.25 -4.52
C PHE A 12 -2.32 -2.05 -5.46
N GLN A 13 -3.10 -1.36 -6.28
CA GLN A 13 -3.97 -2.00 -7.25
C GLN A 13 -3.14 -2.80 -8.26
N GLY A 14 -3.44 -4.09 -8.41
CA GLY A 14 -2.71 -5.01 -9.28
C GLY A 14 -1.53 -5.74 -8.61
N ILE A 15 -0.83 -5.15 -7.64
CA ILE A 15 0.37 -5.73 -7.02
C ILE A 15 0.05 -6.41 -5.69
N THR A 16 -0.44 -5.68 -4.66
CA THR A 16 -0.62 -6.21 -3.30
C THR A 16 -1.88 -7.07 -3.15
N THR A 17 -2.12 -7.94 -4.13
CA THR A 17 -3.22 -8.92 -4.11
C THR A 17 -2.99 -9.99 -3.05
N TYR A 18 -4.00 -10.81 -2.77
CA TYR A 18 -3.88 -11.95 -1.88
C TYR A 18 -2.60 -12.77 -2.12
N THR A 19 -2.32 -13.12 -3.38
CA THR A 19 -1.14 -13.93 -3.75
C THR A 19 0.18 -13.25 -3.36
N TYR A 20 0.30 -11.93 -3.60
CA TYR A 20 1.48 -11.17 -3.19
C TYR A 20 1.62 -11.16 -1.66
N ARG A 21 0.56 -10.79 -0.94
CA ARG A 21 0.59 -10.67 0.53
C ARG A 21 0.88 -12.02 1.19
N GLU A 22 0.31 -13.10 0.66
CA GLU A 22 0.58 -14.46 1.13
C GLU A 22 2.05 -14.86 1.00
N VAL A 23 2.64 -14.66 -0.18
CA VAL A 23 4.05 -15.00 -0.39
C VAL A 23 4.95 -14.02 0.37
N PHE A 24 4.65 -12.71 0.34
CA PHE A 24 5.40 -11.69 1.07
C PHE A 24 5.52 -12.02 2.57
N SER A 25 4.42 -12.34 3.22
CA SER A 25 4.38 -12.60 4.67
C SER A 25 5.08 -13.90 5.09
N LYS A 26 5.42 -14.80 4.15
CA LYS A 26 6.26 -15.99 4.43
C LYS A 26 7.75 -15.65 4.54
N TYR A 27 8.19 -14.63 3.83
CA TYR A 27 9.61 -14.29 3.71
C TYR A 27 10.03 -13.09 4.54
N PHE A 28 9.11 -12.15 4.80
CA PHE A 28 9.44 -10.86 5.40
C PHE A 28 8.63 -10.59 6.65
N VAL A 29 9.30 -10.05 7.65
CA VAL A 29 8.72 -9.71 8.96
C VAL A 29 8.77 -8.19 9.19
N GLY A 30 8.14 -7.73 10.27
CA GLY A 30 8.15 -6.31 10.65
C GLY A 30 6.97 -5.49 10.12
N VAL A 31 6.10 -6.07 9.26
CA VAL A 31 4.82 -5.46 8.88
C VAL A 31 3.74 -5.89 9.87
N ASP A 32 2.90 -4.95 10.32
CA ASP A 32 1.85 -5.18 11.31
C ASP A 32 0.45 -5.29 10.70
N LYS A 33 0.18 -4.59 9.57
CA LYS A 33 -1.08 -4.69 8.81
C LYS A 33 -0.84 -4.77 7.31
N LEU A 34 -1.67 -5.55 6.61
CA LEU A 34 -1.64 -5.74 5.15
C LEU A 34 -2.95 -5.21 4.56
N PHE A 35 -2.90 -4.14 3.76
CA PHE A 35 -4.10 -3.60 3.12
C PHE A 35 -4.35 -4.25 1.77
N THR A 36 -5.63 -4.61 1.48
CA THR A 36 -6.00 -5.16 0.17
C THR A 36 -6.06 -4.06 -0.89
N PRO A 37 -5.87 -4.38 -2.18
CA PRO A 37 -6.32 -3.52 -3.27
C PRO A 37 -7.81 -3.20 -3.10
N PHE A 38 -8.21 -1.95 -3.40
CA PHE A 38 -9.58 -1.53 -3.15
C PHE A 38 -10.62 -2.28 -3.99
N PHE A 39 -11.79 -2.48 -3.39
CA PHE A 39 -12.99 -3.01 -4.02
C PHE A 39 -13.96 -1.89 -4.39
N THR A 40 -14.84 -2.16 -5.37
CA THR A 40 -15.94 -1.26 -5.77
C THR A 40 -17.22 -2.07 -5.92
N GLY A 41 -18.38 -1.42 -5.68
CA GLY A 41 -19.70 -2.05 -5.79
C GLY A 41 -20.01 -3.04 -4.66
N LYS A 42 -21.24 -3.55 -4.66
CA LYS A 42 -21.71 -4.53 -3.63
C LYS A 42 -21.05 -5.88 -3.84
N GLN A 43 -20.45 -6.41 -2.79
CA GLN A 43 -19.85 -7.75 -2.79
C GLN A 43 -20.93 -8.81 -2.58
N LYS A 44 -20.82 -9.93 -3.31
CA LYS A 44 -21.72 -11.08 -3.15
C LYS A 44 -21.04 -12.16 -2.33
N PRO A 45 -21.68 -12.72 -1.28
CA PRO A 45 -21.06 -13.71 -0.39
C PRO A 45 -20.53 -14.96 -1.11
N ASN A 46 -21.22 -15.39 -2.16
CA ASN A 46 -20.91 -16.60 -2.94
C ASN A 46 -20.29 -16.29 -4.30
N SER A 47 -19.68 -15.12 -4.46
CA SER A 47 -19.04 -14.76 -5.72
C SER A 47 -17.87 -15.69 -6.03
N GLN A 48 -17.92 -16.39 -7.16
CA GLN A 48 -16.78 -17.12 -7.75
C GLN A 48 -15.80 -16.18 -8.46
N SER A 49 -15.89 -14.88 -8.22
CA SER A 49 -14.98 -13.91 -8.82
C SER A 49 -13.54 -14.18 -8.41
N LYS A 50 -12.60 -13.93 -9.31
CA LYS A 50 -11.15 -14.07 -9.02
C LYS A 50 -10.68 -13.25 -7.81
N ARG A 51 -11.49 -12.28 -7.36
CA ARG A 51 -11.24 -11.43 -6.20
C ARG A 51 -11.88 -11.95 -4.89
N ALA A 52 -12.72 -12.97 -4.95
CA ALA A 52 -13.33 -13.57 -3.75
C ALA A 52 -12.26 -14.12 -2.77
N PHE A 53 -11.12 -14.56 -3.29
CA PHE A 53 -9.97 -15.00 -2.49
C PHE A 53 -9.44 -13.93 -1.54
N GLU A 54 -9.61 -12.64 -1.85
CA GLU A 54 -9.16 -11.54 -0.99
C GLU A 54 -9.86 -11.54 0.38
N PHE A 55 -11.04 -12.17 0.49
CA PHE A 55 -11.85 -12.24 1.70
C PHE A 55 -11.79 -13.59 2.43
N ASN A 56 -10.93 -14.51 2.02
CA ASN A 56 -10.88 -15.83 2.62
C ASN A 56 -10.09 -15.87 3.94
N PHE A 57 -9.23 -14.87 4.16
CA PHE A 57 -8.33 -14.88 5.30
C PHE A 57 -8.25 -13.50 5.93
N THR A 58 -8.56 -13.41 7.21
CA THR A 58 -8.45 -12.20 8.03
C THR A 58 -7.00 -11.92 8.44
N HIS A 59 -6.15 -12.94 8.39
CA HIS A 59 -4.71 -12.86 8.64
C HIS A 59 -3.94 -13.64 7.58
N GLN A 60 -2.74 -13.19 7.29
CA GLN A 60 -1.78 -13.90 6.44
C GLN A 60 -0.47 -14.07 7.20
N ASN A 61 -0.12 -15.32 7.53
CA ASN A 61 1.01 -15.66 8.40
C ASN A 61 1.05 -14.86 9.71
N GLY A 62 -0.11 -14.70 10.36
CA GLY A 62 -0.26 -13.95 11.62
C GLY A 62 -0.41 -12.43 11.47
N ILE A 63 -0.23 -11.87 10.27
CA ILE A 63 -0.39 -10.43 10.02
C ILE A 63 -1.83 -10.11 9.65
N GLU A 64 -2.43 -9.13 10.31
CA GLU A 64 -3.81 -8.70 10.06
C GLU A 64 -4.00 -8.17 8.63
N VAL A 65 -5.11 -8.55 8.00
CA VAL A 65 -5.50 -8.07 6.67
C VAL A 65 -6.67 -7.10 6.79
N VAL A 66 -6.50 -5.90 6.22
CA VAL A 66 -7.52 -4.84 6.20
C VAL A 66 -8.08 -4.69 4.78
N PRO A 67 -9.34 -5.08 4.54
CA PRO A 67 -10.01 -4.86 3.25
C PRO A 67 -10.26 -3.38 3.00
N GLN A 68 -9.98 -2.92 1.76
CA GLN A 68 -10.20 -1.53 1.38
C GLN A 68 -11.34 -1.39 0.36
N MET A 69 -12.23 -0.41 0.58
CA MET A 69 -13.37 -0.06 -0.28
C MET A 69 -13.15 1.30 -0.95
N LEU A 70 -13.55 1.42 -2.23
CA LEU A 70 -13.63 2.69 -2.94
C LEU A 70 -15.04 2.88 -3.48
N SER A 71 -15.85 3.68 -2.82
CA SER A 71 -17.19 4.09 -3.23
C SER A 71 -17.53 5.49 -2.68
N LYS A 72 -18.55 6.11 -3.22
CA LYS A 72 -19.22 7.30 -2.70
C LYS A 72 -20.68 7.01 -2.31
N GLU A 73 -21.13 5.79 -2.49
CA GLU A 73 -22.49 5.38 -2.19
C GLU A 73 -22.54 4.79 -0.78
N PRO A 74 -23.25 5.40 0.18
CA PRO A 74 -23.31 4.93 1.58
C PRO A 74 -23.72 3.46 1.71
N ASP A 75 -24.72 3.04 0.93
CA ASP A 75 -25.23 1.66 0.95
C ASP A 75 -24.17 0.64 0.48
N GLU A 76 -23.30 1.01 -0.47
CA GLU A 76 -22.21 0.14 -0.90
C GLU A 76 -21.16 0.01 0.19
N ILE A 77 -20.83 1.12 0.88
CA ILE A 77 -19.84 1.16 1.95
C ILE A 77 -20.32 0.36 3.16
N ALA A 78 -21.55 0.61 3.63
CA ALA A 78 -22.14 -0.12 4.76
C ALA A 78 -22.28 -1.61 4.44
N HIS A 79 -22.74 -1.95 3.22
CA HIS A 79 -22.82 -3.35 2.78
C HIS A 79 -21.45 -4.04 2.80
N PHE A 80 -20.39 -3.36 2.31
CA PHE A 80 -19.03 -3.89 2.30
C PHE A 80 -18.50 -4.09 3.73
N ALA A 81 -18.68 -3.11 4.60
CA ALA A 81 -18.27 -3.18 6.00
C ALA A 81 -18.91 -4.37 6.72
N ASN A 82 -20.24 -4.49 6.63
CA ASN A 82 -20.99 -5.60 7.21
C ASN A 82 -20.65 -6.97 6.58
N PHE A 83 -20.33 -7.00 5.29
CA PHE A 83 -19.83 -8.20 4.63
C PHE A 83 -18.47 -8.63 5.21
N CYS A 84 -17.54 -7.69 5.40
CA CYS A 84 -16.23 -7.95 6.00
C CYS A 84 -16.36 -8.39 7.47
N HIS A 85 -17.22 -7.71 8.24
CA HIS A 85 -17.53 -8.12 9.63
C HIS A 85 -18.00 -9.58 9.71
N LYS A 86 -18.96 -9.97 8.87
CA LYS A 86 -19.46 -11.36 8.78
C LYS A 86 -18.40 -12.37 8.35
N LYS A 87 -17.33 -11.93 7.68
CA LYS A 87 -16.17 -12.73 7.32
C LYS A 87 -15.11 -12.80 8.42
N GLY A 88 -15.31 -12.10 9.55
CA GLY A 88 -14.41 -12.07 10.70
C GLY A 88 -13.26 -11.07 10.60
N PHE A 89 -13.32 -10.10 9.68
CA PHE A 89 -12.36 -8.99 9.66
C PHE A 89 -12.64 -8.04 10.83
N ASN A 90 -11.56 -7.50 11.43
CA ASN A 90 -11.66 -6.54 12.55
C ASN A 90 -11.79 -5.10 12.07
N GLU A 91 -11.33 -4.81 10.85
CA GLU A 91 -11.25 -3.46 10.31
C GLU A 91 -11.58 -3.47 8.82
N VAL A 92 -12.22 -2.38 8.35
CA VAL A 92 -12.34 -2.02 6.94
C VAL A 92 -11.84 -0.62 6.70
N ASN A 93 -11.30 -0.37 5.51
CA ASN A 93 -10.73 0.92 5.16
C ASN A 93 -11.46 1.56 3.98
N TRP A 94 -11.81 2.85 4.11
CA TRP A 94 -12.39 3.64 3.04
C TRP A 94 -11.32 4.43 2.29
N ASN A 95 -11.26 4.26 0.96
CA ASN A 95 -10.29 4.94 0.10
C ASN A 95 -10.78 6.32 -0.34
N LEU A 96 -10.24 7.36 0.25
CA LEU A 96 -10.36 8.76 -0.15
C LEU A 96 -9.03 9.33 -0.71
N GLY A 97 -8.14 8.44 -1.20
CA GLY A 97 -6.80 8.85 -1.64
C GLY A 97 -6.47 8.56 -3.10
N CYS A 98 -7.29 7.75 -3.82
CA CYS A 98 -7.02 7.40 -5.22
C CYS A 98 -7.09 8.63 -6.13
N PRO A 99 -5.96 9.06 -6.77
CA PRO A 99 -5.91 10.33 -7.47
C PRO A 99 -6.19 10.21 -8.98
N TYR A 100 -6.36 9.00 -9.51
CA TYR A 100 -6.50 8.81 -10.95
C TYR A 100 -7.77 9.48 -11.51
N PRO A 101 -7.71 10.20 -12.65
CA PRO A 101 -8.84 10.94 -13.21
C PRO A 101 -10.11 10.11 -13.40
N ARG A 102 -9.99 8.84 -13.81
CA ARG A 102 -11.12 7.91 -13.94
C ARG A 102 -11.89 7.66 -12.63
N VAL A 103 -11.27 7.94 -11.48
CA VAL A 103 -11.85 7.85 -10.13
C VAL A 103 -12.25 9.23 -9.63
N ALA A 104 -11.28 10.16 -9.61
CA ALA A 104 -11.44 11.48 -9.01
C ALA A 104 -12.51 12.34 -9.72
N ASN A 105 -12.59 12.29 -11.06
CA ASN A 105 -13.62 13.03 -11.83
C ASN A 105 -15.06 12.56 -11.52
N LYS A 106 -15.22 11.41 -10.87
CA LYS A 106 -16.53 10.89 -10.42
C LYS A 106 -16.82 11.22 -8.95
N LYS A 107 -16.07 12.13 -8.35
CA LYS A 107 -16.10 12.43 -6.91
C LYS A 107 -15.93 11.16 -6.08
N ARG A 108 -14.89 10.37 -6.37
CA ARG A 108 -14.47 9.17 -5.63
C ARG A 108 -12.98 9.28 -5.30
N GLY A 109 -12.52 8.54 -4.31
CA GLY A 109 -11.12 8.63 -3.87
C GLY A 109 -10.76 10.06 -3.49
N SER A 110 -9.59 10.57 -3.91
CA SER A 110 -9.18 11.94 -3.58
C SER A 110 -10.05 13.04 -4.21
N GLY A 111 -10.80 12.72 -5.28
CA GLY A 111 -11.76 13.67 -5.89
C GLY A 111 -12.98 13.98 -5.02
N MET A 112 -13.13 13.37 -3.85
CA MET A 112 -14.17 13.68 -2.86
C MET A 112 -13.68 14.73 -1.85
N LEU A 113 -12.37 14.89 -1.66
CA LEU A 113 -11.79 15.72 -0.60
C LEU A 113 -12.20 17.20 -0.66
N PRO A 114 -12.45 17.82 -1.85
CA PRO A 114 -12.96 19.19 -1.94
C PRO A 114 -14.43 19.36 -1.48
N TYR A 115 -15.09 18.31 -1.01
CA TYR A 115 -16.52 18.31 -0.68
C TYR A 115 -16.75 17.72 0.72
N PRO A 116 -16.39 18.45 1.81
CA PRO A 116 -16.53 17.98 3.19
C PRO A 116 -17.98 17.63 3.56
N GLU A 117 -18.97 18.36 3.02
CA GLU A 117 -20.39 18.09 3.24
C GLU A 117 -20.79 16.72 2.69
N LEU A 118 -20.30 16.36 1.49
CA LEU A 118 -20.56 15.04 0.91
C LEU A 118 -19.92 13.92 1.74
N VAL A 119 -18.72 14.15 2.26
CA VAL A 119 -18.04 13.20 3.16
C VAL A 119 -18.85 13.02 4.44
N ASN A 120 -19.34 14.12 5.02
CA ASN A 120 -20.17 14.12 6.22
C ASN A 120 -21.49 13.33 6.00
N GLU A 121 -22.23 13.64 4.92
CA GLU A 121 -23.46 12.92 4.57
C GLU A 121 -23.27 11.40 4.42
N ILE A 122 -22.11 10.99 3.91
CA ILE A 122 -21.77 9.57 3.77
C ILE A 122 -21.49 8.96 5.14
N LEU A 123 -20.66 9.60 5.96
CA LEU A 123 -20.28 9.08 7.29
C LEU A 123 -21.49 9.01 8.22
N GLU A 124 -22.37 10.02 8.18
CA GLU A 124 -23.64 10.02 8.94
C GLU A 124 -24.52 8.80 8.64
N LYS A 125 -24.52 8.33 7.38
CA LYS A 125 -25.29 7.16 6.95
C LYS A 125 -24.54 5.83 7.17
N VAL A 126 -23.22 5.84 7.13
CA VAL A 126 -22.42 4.61 7.21
C VAL A 126 -22.13 4.22 8.65
N ILE A 127 -21.59 5.14 9.46
CA ILE A 127 -21.06 4.81 10.80
C ILE A 127 -22.12 4.18 11.73
N PRO A 128 -23.38 4.67 11.80
CA PRO A 128 -24.39 4.06 12.67
C PRO A 128 -24.87 2.66 12.19
N ASN A 129 -24.56 2.27 10.97
CA ASN A 129 -25.06 1.06 10.32
C ASN A 129 -24.00 -0.03 10.13
N ILE A 130 -22.84 0.09 10.78
CA ILE A 130 -21.75 -0.88 10.72
C ILE A 130 -21.29 -1.25 12.13
N ASP A 131 -20.83 -2.50 12.29
CA ASP A 131 -20.28 -3.02 13.55
C ASP A 131 -18.87 -3.60 13.32
N ILE A 132 -17.98 -2.74 12.84
CA ILE A 132 -16.58 -3.07 12.54
C ILE A 132 -15.74 -1.79 12.61
N ASN A 133 -14.47 -1.88 13.00
CA ASN A 133 -13.58 -0.73 12.98
C ASN A 133 -13.51 -0.13 11.57
N PHE A 134 -13.75 1.16 11.47
CA PHE A 134 -13.80 1.89 10.21
C PHE A 134 -12.64 2.88 10.13
N SER A 135 -11.68 2.62 9.25
CA SER A 135 -10.56 3.52 9.01
C SER A 135 -10.66 4.21 7.65
N ILE A 136 -9.95 5.32 7.51
CA ILE A 136 -9.94 6.11 6.27
C ILE A 136 -8.51 6.24 5.78
N LYS A 137 -8.30 6.12 4.44
CA LYS A 137 -7.05 6.50 3.80
C LYS A 137 -7.28 7.61 2.79
N CYS A 138 -6.73 8.79 3.08
CA CYS A 138 -6.91 9.99 2.26
C CYS A 138 -5.57 10.61 1.79
N ARG A 139 -5.68 11.76 1.14
CA ARG A 139 -4.61 12.73 0.86
C ARG A 139 -4.89 14.02 1.60
N LEU A 140 -3.97 14.99 1.54
CA LEU A 140 -4.17 16.33 2.11
C LEU A 140 -5.31 17.10 1.46
N GLY A 141 -5.63 16.75 0.23
CA GLY A 141 -6.70 17.31 -0.56
C GLY A 141 -6.62 16.78 -2.00
N TYR A 142 -7.50 17.26 -2.88
CA TYR A 142 -7.40 16.99 -4.32
C TYR A 142 -6.73 18.13 -5.07
N PHE A 143 -7.16 19.37 -4.84
CA PHE A 143 -6.61 20.58 -5.45
C PHE A 143 -5.60 21.25 -4.53
N GLU A 144 -5.96 21.43 -3.24
CA GLU A 144 -5.20 22.19 -2.26
C GLU A 144 -4.92 21.37 -1.00
N GLU A 145 -3.79 21.64 -0.35
CA GLU A 145 -3.39 20.97 0.88
C GLU A 145 -4.18 21.39 2.12
N THR A 146 -4.92 22.48 2.03
CA THR A 146 -5.77 22.99 3.11
C THR A 146 -7.12 22.30 3.20
N GLU A 147 -7.55 21.57 2.16
CA GLU A 147 -8.81 20.85 2.14
C GLU A 147 -8.90 19.82 3.29
N ILE A 148 -7.75 19.25 3.73
CA ILE A 148 -7.71 18.33 4.88
C ILE A 148 -8.17 19.00 6.17
N LEU A 149 -7.98 20.30 6.33
CA LEU A 149 -8.32 20.99 7.57
C LEU A 149 -9.82 21.09 7.78
N GLU A 150 -10.60 21.30 6.72
CA GLU A 150 -12.08 21.26 6.79
C GLU A 150 -12.59 19.85 6.99
N LEU A 151 -11.98 18.87 6.29
CA LEU A 151 -12.30 17.45 6.46
C LEU A 151 -11.99 16.94 7.87
N MET A 152 -10.98 17.50 8.55
CA MET A 152 -10.64 17.08 9.91
C MET A 152 -11.78 17.34 10.90
N ASP A 153 -12.51 18.45 10.77
CA ASP A 153 -13.70 18.73 11.59
C ASP A 153 -14.78 17.66 11.38
N VAL A 154 -14.96 17.23 10.12
CA VAL A 154 -15.88 16.13 9.81
C VAL A 154 -15.37 14.82 10.41
N PHE A 155 -14.12 14.46 10.20
CA PHE A 155 -13.57 13.19 10.67
C PHE A 155 -13.58 13.07 12.20
N ASN A 156 -13.27 14.13 12.94
CA ASN A 156 -13.30 14.17 14.40
C ASN A 156 -14.72 13.97 14.98
N SER A 157 -15.76 14.22 14.17
CA SER A 157 -17.17 14.06 14.61
C SER A 157 -17.65 12.61 14.61
N TYR A 158 -16.85 11.66 14.11
CA TYR A 158 -17.23 10.24 13.98
C TYR A 158 -16.23 9.31 14.65
N ASN A 159 -16.69 8.12 15.06
CA ASN A 159 -15.83 7.07 15.58
C ASN A 159 -15.04 6.40 14.44
N ILE A 160 -13.99 7.07 13.97
CA ILE A 160 -13.05 6.58 12.98
C ILE A 160 -11.87 5.95 13.71
N HIS A 161 -11.53 4.70 13.38
CA HIS A 161 -10.51 3.92 14.06
C HIS A 161 -9.10 4.48 13.83
N GLU A 162 -8.73 4.76 12.58
CA GLU A 162 -7.44 5.34 12.18
C GLU A 162 -7.62 6.19 10.90
N LEU A 163 -6.84 7.26 10.79
CA LEU A 163 -6.79 8.10 9.60
C LEU A 163 -5.40 8.07 8.95
N THR A 164 -5.26 7.36 7.83
CA THR A 164 -4.03 7.38 7.04
C THR A 164 -4.00 8.57 6.10
N ILE A 165 -3.01 9.46 6.23
CA ILE A 165 -2.85 10.62 5.36
C ILE A 165 -1.60 10.47 4.47
N HIS A 166 -1.80 10.38 3.15
CA HIS A 166 -0.71 10.54 2.20
C HIS A 166 -0.41 12.05 2.06
N ALA A 167 0.79 12.44 2.46
CA ALA A 167 1.21 13.84 2.55
C ALA A 167 1.42 14.51 1.16
N ARG A 168 0.49 14.32 0.22
CA ARG A 168 0.38 14.94 -1.11
C ARG A 168 -1.07 15.29 -1.43
N ILE A 169 -1.28 16.22 -2.37
CA ILE A 169 -2.61 16.44 -2.97
C ILE A 169 -2.87 15.48 -4.14
N GLY A 170 -4.15 15.33 -4.53
CA GLY A 170 -4.56 14.46 -5.63
C GLY A 170 -3.91 14.82 -6.95
N LYS A 171 -3.87 16.09 -7.30
CA LYS A 171 -3.27 16.61 -8.54
C LYS A 171 -1.78 16.32 -8.70
N GLN A 172 -1.06 16.15 -7.60
CA GLN A 172 0.36 15.74 -7.65
C GLN A 172 0.57 14.30 -8.13
N LEU A 173 -0.45 13.44 -8.05
CA LEU A 173 -0.25 11.99 -8.23
C LEU A 173 0.87 11.47 -7.31
N TYR A 174 2.05 11.25 -7.87
CA TYR A 174 3.27 10.85 -7.15
C TYR A 174 4.45 11.78 -7.44
N ALA A 175 4.23 12.88 -8.15
CA ALA A 175 5.26 13.87 -8.48
C ALA A 175 5.48 14.85 -7.32
N GLY A 176 6.65 15.51 -7.35
CA GLY A 176 7.06 16.47 -6.35
C GLY A 176 7.26 15.86 -4.96
N GLU A 177 7.53 16.70 -3.99
CA GLU A 177 7.81 16.29 -2.62
C GLU A 177 6.53 16.12 -1.79
N VAL A 178 6.63 15.40 -0.69
CA VAL A 178 5.60 15.31 0.35
C VAL A 178 5.51 16.65 1.11
N ARG A 179 4.31 17.04 1.50
CA ARG A 179 4.00 18.34 2.15
C ARG A 179 3.91 18.15 3.66
N ILE A 180 5.06 18.03 4.31
CA ILE A 180 5.15 17.73 5.75
C ILE A 180 4.50 18.82 6.61
N GLU A 181 4.69 20.10 6.27
CA GLU A 181 4.13 21.21 7.06
C GLU A 181 2.59 21.25 7.01
N ALA A 182 2.00 20.90 5.88
CA ALA A 182 0.54 20.77 5.78
C ALA A 182 0.03 19.57 6.60
N LEU A 183 0.77 18.47 6.57
CA LEU A 183 0.46 17.31 7.40
C LEU A 183 0.54 17.63 8.91
N LYS A 184 1.55 18.38 9.36
CA LYS A 184 1.65 18.81 10.77
C LYS A 184 0.41 19.59 11.22
N LYS A 185 -0.10 20.50 10.37
CA LYS A 185 -1.35 21.22 10.66
C LYS A 185 -2.54 20.28 10.81
N ALA A 186 -2.62 19.26 9.95
CA ALA A 186 -3.67 18.26 10.04
C ALA A 186 -3.55 17.40 11.32
N ILE A 187 -2.33 16.99 11.70
CA ILE A 187 -2.07 16.26 12.95
C ILE A 187 -2.49 17.08 14.17
N LEU A 188 -2.12 18.36 14.22
CA LEU A 188 -2.48 19.24 15.34
C LEU A 188 -4.00 19.46 15.50
N LYS A 189 -4.75 19.34 14.40
CA LYS A 189 -6.21 19.47 14.40
C LYS A 189 -6.94 18.14 14.65
N SER A 190 -6.23 17.02 14.55
CA SER A 190 -6.82 15.68 14.66
C SER A 190 -7.02 15.24 16.09
N GLU A 191 -8.18 14.64 16.38
CA GLU A 191 -8.47 13.86 17.58
C GLU A 191 -8.30 12.34 17.36
N LEU A 192 -7.93 11.95 16.12
CA LEU A 192 -7.82 10.57 15.68
C LEU A 192 -6.37 10.09 15.69
N ASP A 193 -6.19 8.77 15.75
CA ASP A 193 -4.89 8.14 15.51
C ASP A 193 -4.50 8.31 14.04
N ILE A 194 -3.43 9.08 13.81
CA ILE A 194 -2.91 9.37 12.46
C ILE A 194 -1.87 8.36 12.06
N VAL A 195 -2.00 7.85 10.83
CA VAL A 195 -1.02 7.02 10.15
C VAL A 195 -0.35 7.83 9.05
N TYR A 196 0.95 8.01 9.12
CA TYR A 196 1.72 8.67 8.07
C TYR A 196 1.79 7.82 6.81
N ASN A 197 1.58 8.40 5.64
CA ASN A 197 1.93 7.81 4.36
C ASN A 197 2.65 8.84 3.47
N GLY A 198 3.75 8.44 2.88
CA GLY A 198 4.59 9.30 2.04
C GLY A 198 5.95 8.66 1.79
N ASP A 199 6.82 9.28 1.08
CA ASP A 199 8.09 8.82 0.50
C ASP A 199 9.12 8.22 1.49
N ILE A 200 8.77 7.14 2.14
CA ILE A 200 9.70 6.31 2.92
C ILE A 200 10.24 5.22 1.99
N PHE A 201 11.47 5.35 1.55
CA PHE A 201 12.16 4.40 0.66
C PHE A 201 13.38 3.76 1.33
N THR A 202 13.99 4.44 2.31
CA THR A 202 15.17 4.01 3.05
C THR A 202 14.94 4.16 4.55
N SER A 203 15.79 3.54 5.36
CA SER A 203 15.80 3.74 6.81
C SER A 203 16.05 5.21 7.15
N ALA A 204 16.95 5.88 6.42
CA ALA A 204 17.24 7.29 6.62
C ALA A 204 16.03 8.19 6.30
N ASP A 205 15.21 7.86 5.29
CA ASP A 205 13.97 8.61 5.02
C ASP A 205 12.98 8.48 6.19
N PHE A 206 12.88 7.28 6.77
CA PHE A 206 12.05 7.06 7.95
C PHE A 206 12.53 7.90 9.14
N ASP A 207 13.81 7.83 9.48
CA ASP A 207 14.38 8.55 10.62
C ASP A 207 14.22 10.07 10.44
N ASN A 208 14.52 10.59 9.25
CA ASN A 208 14.33 12.01 8.93
C ASN A 208 12.86 12.44 9.06
N THR A 209 11.93 11.62 8.59
CA THR A 209 10.50 11.95 8.69
C THR A 209 10.03 11.84 10.14
N ARG A 210 10.41 10.81 10.86
CA ARG A 210 10.05 10.59 12.27
C ARG A 210 10.55 11.73 13.17
N ASN A 211 11.73 12.26 12.90
CA ASN A 211 12.27 13.41 13.64
C ASN A 211 11.48 14.70 13.41
N ASN A 212 10.70 14.77 12.34
CA ASN A 212 9.87 15.93 12.00
C ASN A 212 8.41 15.81 12.45
N ILE A 213 7.90 14.56 12.66
CA ILE A 213 6.53 14.28 13.07
C ILE A 213 6.51 13.15 14.11
N GLU A 214 5.85 13.40 15.25
CA GLU A 214 5.75 12.42 16.33
C GLU A 214 4.55 11.47 16.11
N LEU A 215 4.71 10.50 15.22
CA LEU A 215 3.72 9.46 14.96
C LEU A 215 4.29 8.07 15.25
N ASN A 216 3.40 7.15 15.63
CA ASN A 216 3.77 5.75 15.84
C ASN A 216 3.42 4.85 14.66
N ASN A 217 2.43 5.25 13.85
CA ASN A 217 1.85 4.42 12.79
C ASN A 217 2.28 4.92 11.40
N TRP A 218 2.79 4.01 10.57
CA TRP A 218 3.44 4.34 9.29
C TRP A 218 2.96 3.38 8.19
N MET A 219 2.36 3.91 7.13
CA MET A 219 2.00 3.11 5.98
C MET A 219 3.00 3.32 4.86
N ILE A 220 3.67 2.26 4.44
CA ILE A 220 4.70 2.31 3.40
C ILE A 220 4.17 1.58 2.14
N GLY A 221 4.27 2.25 1.00
CA GLY A 221 3.87 1.70 -0.29
C GLY A 221 5.08 1.27 -1.12
N ARG A 222 5.50 2.15 -2.02
CA ARG A 222 6.59 1.89 -2.98
C ARG A 222 7.88 1.44 -2.30
N GLY A 223 8.20 1.95 -1.12
CA GLY A 223 9.40 1.54 -0.37
C GLY A 223 9.44 0.05 -0.09
N LEU A 224 8.30 -0.57 0.29
CA LEU A 224 8.21 -2.01 0.53
C LEU A 224 8.24 -2.84 -0.77
N LEU A 225 7.86 -2.26 -1.91
CA LEU A 225 8.00 -2.91 -3.21
C LEU A 225 9.44 -2.82 -3.74
N VAL A 226 10.17 -1.79 -3.34
CA VAL A 226 11.61 -1.62 -3.64
C VAL A 226 12.43 -2.57 -2.78
N ASP A 227 12.20 -2.56 -1.47
CA ASP A 227 12.94 -3.37 -0.49
C ASP A 227 12.01 -3.94 0.59
N PRO A 228 11.67 -5.22 0.49
CA PRO A 228 10.84 -5.89 1.49
C PRO A 228 11.47 -5.99 2.89
N PHE A 229 12.78 -5.80 3.04
CA PHE A 229 13.46 -5.77 4.34
C PHE A 229 13.36 -4.43 5.06
N LEU A 230 12.81 -3.39 4.43
CA LEU A 230 12.73 -2.06 5.00
C LEU A 230 12.01 -2.03 6.38
N PRO A 231 10.91 -2.75 6.64
CA PRO A 231 10.28 -2.78 7.97
C PRO A 231 11.18 -3.34 9.05
N THR A 232 11.94 -4.40 8.73
CA THR A 232 12.90 -5.02 9.64
C THR A 232 14.00 -4.03 10.03
N LYS A 233 14.51 -3.27 9.07
CA LYS A 233 15.51 -2.21 9.27
C LYS A 233 14.93 -1.08 10.14
N ILE A 234 13.75 -0.55 9.82
CA ILE A 234 13.08 0.52 10.57
C ILE A 234 12.84 0.11 12.05
N LYS A 235 12.51 -1.14 12.29
CA LYS A 235 12.26 -1.68 13.62
C LYS A 235 13.54 -2.11 14.36
N ASN A 236 14.72 -1.89 13.77
CA ASN A 236 16.00 -2.34 14.31
C ASN A 236 16.02 -3.83 14.69
N MET A 237 15.35 -4.66 13.89
CA MET A 237 15.37 -6.11 14.01
C MET A 237 16.63 -6.65 13.32
N VAL A 238 16.94 -7.93 13.54
CA VAL A 238 18.05 -8.59 12.86
C VAL A 238 17.78 -8.63 11.37
N VAL A 239 18.66 -8.01 10.59
CA VAL A 239 18.61 -7.99 9.13
C VAL A 239 19.72 -8.90 8.60
N PRO A 240 19.42 -9.84 7.68
CA PRO A 240 20.46 -10.68 7.07
C PRO A 240 21.49 -9.86 6.29
N GLU A 241 22.68 -10.41 6.10
CA GLU A 241 23.69 -9.81 5.21
C GLU A 241 23.19 -9.70 3.75
N LEU A 242 23.71 -8.77 2.97
CA LEU A 242 23.24 -8.50 1.61
C LEU A 242 23.26 -9.73 0.69
N SER A 243 24.24 -10.63 0.87
CA SER A 243 24.31 -11.90 0.13
C SER A 243 23.14 -12.83 0.48
N GLU A 244 22.81 -12.95 1.75
CA GLU A 244 21.68 -13.74 2.23
C GLU A 244 20.34 -13.09 1.85
N GLN A 245 20.23 -11.77 1.95
CA GLN A 245 19.07 -11.04 1.43
C GLN A 245 18.82 -11.35 -0.05
N LYS A 246 19.88 -11.38 -0.88
CA LYS A 246 19.79 -11.73 -2.31
C LYS A 246 19.21 -13.11 -2.53
N GLU A 247 19.61 -14.10 -1.74
CA GLU A 247 19.04 -15.46 -1.80
C GLU A 247 17.57 -15.51 -1.39
N ILE A 248 17.21 -14.79 -0.32
CA ILE A 248 15.81 -14.69 0.14
C ILE A 248 14.95 -14.02 -0.94
N ILE A 249 15.42 -12.94 -1.55
CA ILE A 249 14.72 -12.27 -2.66
C ILE A 249 14.56 -13.19 -3.86
N TYR A 250 15.57 -14.00 -4.19
CA TYR A 250 15.46 -14.97 -5.28
C TYR A 250 14.35 -16.00 -5.02
N LYS A 251 14.31 -16.57 -3.81
CA LYS A 251 13.26 -17.50 -3.37
C LYS A 251 11.88 -16.83 -3.39
N PHE A 252 11.77 -15.63 -2.83
CA PHE A 252 10.53 -14.86 -2.81
C PHE A 252 9.97 -14.60 -4.22
N ILE A 253 10.81 -14.13 -5.14
CA ILE A 253 10.41 -13.85 -6.53
C ILE A 253 10.02 -15.13 -7.26
N THR A 254 10.74 -16.23 -7.01
CA THR A 254 10.44 -17.54 -7.60
C THR A 254 9.09 -18.05 -7.13
N ASP A 255 8.84 -18.04 -5.81
CA ASP A 255 7.57 -18.51 -5.24
C ASP A 255 6.40 -17.63 -5.69
N LEU A 256 6.60 -16.32 -5.73
CA LEU A 256 5.59 -15.38 -6.21
C LEU A 256 5.24 -15.62 -7.69
N TYR A 257 6.24 -15.82 -8.52
CA TYR A 257 6.08 -16.16 -9.93
C TYR A 257 5.30 -17.47 -10.10
N LEU A 258 5.70 -18.54 -9.39
CA LEU A 258 5.05 -19.85 -9.46
C LEU A 258 3.58 -19.77 -8.99
N ALA A 259 3.31 -18.99 -7.93
CA ALA A 259 1.95 -18.78 -7.43
C ALA A 259 1.06 -18.07 -8.47
N TYR A 260 1.59 -17.03 -9.15
CA TYR A 260 0.85 -16.35 -10.23
C TYR A 260 0.69 -17.21 -11.47
N ARG A 261 1.71 -17.99 -11.85
CA ARG A 261 1.65 -18.94 -12.97
C ARG A 261 0.54 -19.96 -12.73
N LYS A 262 0.48 -20.59 -11.56
CA LYS A 262 -0.58 -21.53 -11.16
C LYS A 262 -1.96 -20.87 -11.18
N LYS A 263 -2.12 -19.68 -10.57
CA LYS A 263 -3.38 -18.93 -10.53
C LYS A 263 -3.86 -18.51 -11.92
N GLY A 264 -2.94 -18.22 -12.83
CA GLY A 264 -3.21 -17.86 -14.22
C GLY A 264 -3.45 -19.05 -15.14
N ASN A 265 -3.56 -20.29 -14.62
CA ASN A 265 -3.67 -21.52 -15.40
C ASN A 265 -2.59 -21.64 -16.49
N ASN A 266 -1.34 -21.30 -16.13
CA ASN A 266 -0.18 -21.29 -17.02
C ASN A 266 -0.34 -20.42 -18.29
N LYS A 267 -1.16 -19.35 -18.22
CA LYS A 267 -1.26 -18.38 -19.31
C LYS A 267 -0.12 -17.37 -19.23
N PRO A 268 0.60 -17.07 -20.32
CA PRO A 268 1.74 -16.14 -20.31
C PRO A 268 1.45 -14.75 -19.74
N GLN A 269 0.19 -14.29 -19.82
CA GLN A 269 -0.22 -13.00 -19.25
C GLN A 269 0.00 -12.90 -17.73
N SER A 270 0.11 -14.03 -17.01
CA SER A 270 0.41 -14.02 -15.57
C SER A 270 1.80 -13.47 -15.25
N ILE A 271 2.75 -13.48 -16.19
CA ILE A 271 4.07 -12.86 -16.04
C ILE A 271 3.94 -11.33 -15.87
N GLY A 272 2.93 -10.72 -16.50
CA GLY A 272 2.72 -9.27 -16.45
C GLY A 272 2.63 -8.73 -15.02
N VAL A 273 1.96 -9.45 -14.13
CA VAL A 273 1.79 -9.04 -12.72
C VAL A 273 3.15 -9.01 -11.98
N VAL A 274 3.99 -10.03 -12.21
CA VAL A 274 5.31 -10.09 -11.57
C VAL A 274 6.24 -9.02 -12.17
N LYS A 275 6.14 -8.74 -13.46
CA LYS A 275 6.92 -7.68 -14.14
C LYS A 275 6.60 -6.28 -13.60
N GLU A 276 5.36 -6.02 -13.16
CA GLU A 276 5.00 -4.74 -12.51
C GLU A 276 5.79 -4.55 -11.20
N LEU A 277 5.96 -5.60 -10.40
CA LEU A 277 6.78 -5.54 -9.18
C LEU A 277 8.24 -5.19 -9.48
N TRP A 278 8.80 -5.74 -10.56
CA TRP A 278 10.18 -5.43 -10.99
C TRP A 278 10.39 -3.95 -11.35
N GLY A 279 9.33 -3.20 -11.65
CA GLY A 279 9.40 -1.75 -11.83
C GLY A 279 9.84 -1.01 -10.56
N PHE A 280 9.72 -1.64 -9.40
CA PHE A 280 10.18 -1.14 -8.10
C PHE A 280 11.43 -1.90 -7.63
N MET A 281 11.36 -3.21 -7.54
CA MET A 281 12.41 -4.05 -6.96
C MET A 281 13.75 -3.98 -7.69
N ALA A 282 13.75 -3.71 -9.00
CA ALA A 282 14.98 -3.52 -9.77
C ALA A 282 15.91 -2.45 -9.18
N TYR A 283 15.34 -1.46 -8.47
CA TYR A 283 16.12 -0.37 -7.85
C TYR A 283 16.85 -0.77 -6.55
N SER A 284 16.70 -2.00 -6.11
CA SER A 284 17.54 -2.58 -5.05
C SER A 284 18.68 -3.46 -5.58
N PHE A 285 18.91 -3.44 -6.90
CA PHE A 285 20.08 -4.06 -7.54
C PHE A 285 21.10 -3.01 -7.99
N SER A 286 22.37 -3.40 -8.08
CA SER A 286 23.50 -2.52 -8.44
C SER A 286 23.34 -1.80 -9.79
N ASN A 287 22.51 -2.31 -10.70
CA ASN A 287 22.28 -1.73 -12.03
C ASN A 287 20.78 -1.75 -12.41
N PRO A 288 19.93 -0.93 -11.76
CA PRO A 288 18.46 -1.02 -11.84
C PRO A 288 17.93 -0.94 -13.28
N GLN A 289 18.49 -0.06 -14.11
CA GLN A 289 18.03 0.12 -15.48
C GLN A 289 18.28 -1.11 -16.36
N LYS A 290 19.44 -1.75 -16.21
CA LYS A 290 19.75 -2.98 -16.95
C LYS A 290 18.87 -4.13 -16.48
N VAL A 291 18.67 -4.27 -15.16
CA VAL A 291 17.78 -5.26 -14.55
C VAL A 291 16.35 -5.11 -15.07
N PHE A 292 15.78 -3.92 -14.97
CA PHE A 292 14.40 -3.69 -15.40
C PHE A 292 14.22 -3.85 -16.92
N ASN A 293 15.19 -3.37 -17.72
CA ASN A 293 15.15 -3.53 -19.18
C ASN A 293 15.24 -5.00 -19.61
N ALA A 294 15.97 -5.84 -18.88
CA ALA A 294 15.98 -7.28 -19.13
C ALA A 294 14.61 -7.91 -18.87
N ILE A 295 14.02 -7.66 -17.70
CA ILE A 295 12.70 -8.19 -17.31
C ILE A 295 11.61 -7.78 -18.31
N LYS A 296 11.62 -6.54 -18.80
CA LYS A 296 10.64 -6.07 -19.79
C LYS A 296 10.62 -6.91 -21.06
N LYS A 297 11.74 -7.51 -21.46
CA LYS A 297 11.85 -8.31 -22.68
C LYS A 297 11.23 -9.70 -22.57
N ALA A 298 11.07 -10.24 -21.36
CA ALA A 298 10.50 -11.57 -21.16
C ALA A 298 9.08 -11.66 -21.79
N LYS A 299 8.87 -12.63 -22.70
CA LYS A 299 7.60 -12.87 -23.39
C LYS A 299 7.00 -14.23 -23.05
N SER A 300 7.82 -15.18 -22.63
CA SER A 300 7.45 -16.52 -22.22
C SER A 300 7.86 -16.80 -20.78
N PHE A 301 7.44 -17.93 -20.24
CA PHE A 301 7.88 -18.39 -18.93
C PHE A 301 9.38 -18.71 -18.93
N ASP A 302 9.86 -19.37 -19.95
CA ASP A 302 11.27 -19.75 -20.09
C ASP A 302 12.16 -18.49 -20.18
N ASP A 303 11.78 -17.51 -21.02
CA ASP A 303 12.48 -16.21 -21.06
C ASP A 303 12.55 -15.57 -19.67
N TYR A 304 11.44 -15.57 -18.91
CA TYR A 304 11.40 -14.96 -17.60
C TYR A 304 12.32 -15.68 -16.62
N GLU A 305 12.30 -16.98 -16.58
CA GLU A 305 13.12 -17.83 -15.69
C GLU A 305 14.61 -17.64 -16.00
N GLU A 306 15.01 -17.68 -17.29
CA GLU A 306 16.40 -17.42 -17.73
C GLU A 306 16.87 -16.01 -17.37
N ILE A 307 16.04 -14.99 -17.62
CA ILE A 307 16.38 -13.59 -17.32
C ILE A 307 16.53 -13.38 -15.81
N VAL A 308 15.61 -13.91 -14.99
CA VAL A 308 15.71 -13.81 -13.54
C VAL A 308 16.98 -14.49 -13.04
N ALA A 309 17.27 -15.71 -13.48
CA ALA A 309 18.51 -16.40 -13.13
C ALA A 309 19.78 -15.62 -13.53
N ALA A 310 19.77 -14.99 -14.71
CA ALA A 310 20.86 -14.14 -15.16
C ALA A 310 21.03 -12.87 -14.32
N ILE A 311 19.91 -12.24 -13.90
CA ILE A 311 19.93 -11.07 -13.00
C ILE A 311 20.62 -11.42 -11.69
N PHE A 312 20.19 -12.51 -11.04
CA PHE A 312 20.76 -12.91 -9.76
C PHE A 312 22.23 -13.41 -9.85
N ARG A 313 22.71 -13.82 -11.03
CA ARG A 313 24.13 -14.11 -11.24
C ARG A 313 24.97 -12.87 -11.45
N ASN A 314 24.45 -11.87 -12.18
CA ASN A 314 25.28 -10.78 -12.75
C ASN A 314 25.15 -9.45 -12.02
N TYR A 315 24.15 -9.28 -11.14
CA TYR A 315 23.91 -8.02 -10.41
C TYR A 315 23.80 -8.29 -8.91
N ASP A 316 24.39 -7.39 -8.11
CA ASP A 316 24.35 -7.47 -6.67
C ASP A 316 23.06 -6.85 -6.14
N TRP A 317 22.50 -7.47 -5.11
CA TRP A 317 21.48 -6.87 -4.27
C TRP A 317 22.17 -5.84 -3.35
N VAL A 318 21.74 -4.59 -3.42
CA VAL A 318 22.29 -3.48 -2.61
C VAL A 318 21.26 -2.93 -1.64
N GLY A 319 20.01 -3.39 -1.73
CA GLY A 319 18.90 -2.92 -0.91
C GLY A 319 18.49 -1.47 -1.19
N SER A 320 17.48 -1.00 -0.46
CA SER A 320 16.93 0.35 -0.63
C SER A 320 17.84 1.47 -0.11
N ASP A 321 18.68 1.18 0.90
CA ASP A 321 19.55 2.20 1.53
C ASP A 321 20.65 2.72 0.58
N ALA A 322 20.90 2.04 -0.55
CA ALA A 322 21.70 2.59 -1.66
C ALA A 322 21.04 3.81 -2.32
N GLY A 323 19.76 4.10 -2.06
CA GLY A 323 19.05 5.28 -2.50
C GLY A 323 18.78 5.36 -4.01
N LEU A 324 18.90 4.25 -4.75
CA LEU A 324 18.80 4.23 -6.21
C LEU A 324 17.40 4.60 -6.72
N TYR A 325 16.35 4.17 -6.02
CA TYR A 325 14.98 4.52 -6.39
C TYR A 325 14.70 6.02 -6.21
N LYS A 326 15.15 6.61 -5.12
CA LYS A 326 15.01 8.05 -4.86
C LYS A 326 15.74 8.88 -5.92
N LYS A 327 16.98 8.49 -6.29
CA LYS A 327 17.73 9.11 -7.39
C LYS A 327 16.99 9.02 -8.74
N HIS A 328 16.26 7.94 -8.98
CA HIS A 328 15.43 7.79 -10.17
C HIS A 328 14.24 8.76 -10.16
N LEU A 329 13.54 8.92 -9.02
CA LEU A 329 12.40 9.83 -8.90
C LEU A 329 12.77 11.30 -9.11
N ILE A 330 13.97 11.71 -8.71
CA ILE A 330 14.46 13.10 -8.88
C ILE A 330 14.80 13.40 -10.37
N LYS A 331 15.18 12.37 -11.15
CA LYS A 331 15.58 12.54 -12.56
C LYS A 331 14.39 12.54 -13.54
N ASN A 332 13.23 12.12 -13.15
CA ASN A 332 12.00 12.02 -13.95
C ASN A 332 10.87 12.85 -13.35
#